data_9552df59a95d858f10d37272e36308ef
#
_entry.id   9552df59a95d858f10d37272e36308ef
#
_cell.length_a   1.000
_cell.length_b   1.000
_cell.length_c   1.000
_cell.angle_alpha   90.00
_cell.angle_beta   90.00
_cell.angle_gamma   90.00
#
_symmetry.space_group_name_H-M   'P 1'
#
loop_
_entity.id
_entity.type
_entity.pdbx_description
1 polymer ?
#
loop_
_entity_poly.entity_id
_entity_poly.type
_entity_poly.pdbx_seq_one_letter_code
_entity_poly.pdbx_strand_id
1 'polypeptide(L)'
;MNVRRRATSPPTPPAFDRRTLLRGGLGVLGTAGLATLLGAPRARASPHFTPRANRVVHLFMSGAPSQLESFDHKPGLAALDGSELPSSVRGGQVLTGMTSEQDHLRVVAPRFAFRQHGESGAWVSELFPHLGGVVDELCIVRSMQTDAINHDPAVTLLQTGHSLAGRPSLGSWLSYGLGAPTASLPTFVVLVSQSAVPFGQPLSSRYWGSGFLPANHQGVPLRGGGEPVLYLDERAGLSPSRRARLRDLRATLDGLHAEASGDAAIDARIETFALASRMQTAVPAAVDLSDEPASTFALYGDAARTPGTFAWSCVMARRLLENDVRFVQLFHRDWDHHTNLQTMHPVAARDVDQASAALVTDLRQRGLLEDTLVIWGGEFGRTVYAQGEPTAAEYGRDHHPRCFSLWMAGGGVRGGHVHGTTDDYAYNVVADPVHVHDLHATVLHLLGFDHTRLTYRAEGRDFRLTDVAGR
;
A
#
# COMPACT_ATOMS: atom_id res chain seq x y z
N MET A 1 -46.09 37.64 83.94
CA MET A 1 -45.97 36.29 83.38
C MET A 1 -45.03 36.34 82.24
N ASN A 2 -43.74 36.01 82.44
CA ASN A 2 -42.65 36.10 81.46
C ASN A 2 -42.49 34.72 80.80
N VAL A 3 -42.78 34.64 79.48
CA VAL A 3 -42.53 33.48 78.68
C VAL A 3 -41.22 33.71 77.89
N ARG A 4 -40.12 33.05 78.34
CA ARG A 4 -38.84 33.04 77.63
C ARG A 4 -38.95 32.14 76.38
N ARG A 5 -38.76 32.73 75.17
CA ARG A 5 -38.51 31.99 73.94
C ARG A 5 -37.11 31.44 73.96
N ARG A 6 -36.98 30.10 73.82
CA ARG A 6 -35.69 29.44 73.55
C ARG A 6 -35.34 29.66 72.08
N ALA A 7 -34.16 30.19 71.89
CA ALA A 7 -33.55 30.28 70.55
C ALA A 7 -32.98 28.87 70.18
N THR A 8 -33.43 28.31 69.09
CA THR A 8 -32.87 27.09 68.48
C THR A 8 -31.68 27.46 67.60
N SER A 9 -30.48 26.92 67.89
CA SER A 9 -29.26 27.09 67.11
C SER A 9 -29.42 26.37 65.74
N PRO A 10 -28.84 26.90 64.64
CA PRO A 10 -28.88 26.26 63.35
C PRO A 10 -28.05 24.97 63.32
N PRO A 11 -28.40 23.95 62.52
CA PRO A 11 -27.67 22.73 62.43
C PRO A 11 -26.27 22.97 61.82
N THR A 12 -25.26 22.38 62.46
CA THR A 12 -23.86 22.36 61.99
C THR A 12 -23.78 21.54 60.70
N PRO A 13 -23.12 22.01 59.62
CA PRO A 13 -22.92 21.19 58.42
C PRO A 13 -22.06 19.95 58.74
N PRO A 14 -22.26 18.81 58.04
CA PRO A 14 -21.51 17.62 58.30
C PRO A 14 -20.02 17.87 57.97
N ALA A 15 -19.15 17.52 58.93
CA ALA A 15 -17.72 17.57 58.76
C ALA A 15 -17.30 16.53 57.66
N PHE A 16 -16.78 17.02 56.57
CA PHE A 16 -16.19 16.14 55.54
C PHE A 16 -14.94 15.45 56.15
N ASP A 17 -15.03 14.13 56.38
CA ASP A 17 -13.94 13.32 56.86
C ASP A 17 -12.88 13.19 55.76
N ARG A 18 -11.60 13.49 56.07
CA ARG A 18 -10.45 13.31 55.17
C ARG A 18 -10.35 11.91 54.56
N ARG A 19 -10.84 10.87 55.26
CA ARG A 19 -10.89 9.51 54.76
C ARG A 19 -11.91 9.31 53.65
N THR A 20 -13.02 9.99 53.67
CA THR A 20 -14.07 9.98 52.60
C THR A 20 -13.58 10.70 51.36
N LEU A 21 -12.81 11.79 51.54
CA LEU A 21 -12.18 12.53 50.43
C LEU A 21 -11.08 11.69 49.74
N LEU A 22 -10.26 10.98 50.53
CA LEU A 22 -9.22 10.09 50.00
C LEU A 22 -9.80 8.83 49.33
N ARG A 23 -10.89 8.28 49.83
CA ARG A 23 -11.57 7.12 49.20
C ARG A 23 -12.30 7.52 47.91
N GLY A 24 -12.91 8.68 47.81
CA GLY A 24 -13.58 9.19 46.61
C GLY A 24 -12.58 9.68 45.56
N GLY A 25 -11.52 10.38 45.94
CA GLY A 25 -10.51 10.92 45.02
C GLY A 25 -9.58 9.84 44.45
N LEU A 26 -9.21 8.83 45.22
CA LEU A 26 -8.41 7.69 44.73
C LEU A 26 -9.22 6.74 43.81
N GLY A 27 -10.54 6.68 43.94
CA GLY A 27 -11.38 5.86 43.06
C GLY A 27 -11.45 6.38 41.63
N VAL A 28 -11.57 7.67 41.42
CA VAL A 28 -11.75 8.28 40.07
C VAL A 28 -10.40 8.60 39.43
N LEU A 29 -9.44 9.12 40.17
CA LEU A 29 -8.08 9.40 39.65
C LEU A 29 -7.25 8.11 39.55
N GLY A 30 -7.45 7.15 40.45
CA GLY A 30 -6.77 5.85 40.39
C GLY A 30 -7.22 4.98 39.25
N THR A 31 -8.51 4.95 38.91
CA THR A 31 -9.03 4.18 37.76
C THR A 31 -8.68 4.82 36.42
N ALA A 32 -8.69 6.15 36.33
CA ALA A 32 -8.22 6.86 35.12
C ALA A 32 -6.70 6.72 34.94
N GLY A 33 -5.92 6.80 36.02
CA GLY A 33 -4.47 6.60 36.00
C GLY A 33 -4.08 5.13 35.76
N LEU A 34 -4.83 4.18 36.34
CA LEU A 34 -4.61 2.75 36.12
C LEU A 34 -5.03 2.30 34.71
N ALA A 35 -6.09 2.86 34.15
CA ALA A 35 -6.52 2.63 32.77
C ALA A 35 -5.47 3.13 31.75
N THR A 36 -4.75 4.23 32.08
CA THR A 36 -3.62 4.72 31.26
C THR A 36 -2.36 3.86 31.43
N LEU A 37 -2.16 3.26 32.59
CA LEU A 37 -1.03 2.38 32.88
C LEU A 37 -1.28 0.92 32.45
N LEU A 38 -2.52 0.43 32.48
CA LEU A 38 -2.92 -0.92 32.09
C LEU A 38 -3.28 -1.06 30.60
N GLY A 39 -3.01 -0.05 29.80
CA GLY A 39 -3.25 -0.12 28.35
C GLY A 39 -4.73 -0.38 28.05
N ALA A 40 -5.60 0.61 28.37
CA ALA A 40 -6.93 0.62 27.78
C ALA A 40 -6.80 0.33 26.28
N PRO A 41 -7.67 -0.48 25.65
CA PRO A 41 -7.62 -0.75 24.23
C PRO A 41 -7.47 0.62 23.55
N ARG A 42 -6.32 0.83 22.88
CA ARG A 42 -6.02 2.14 22.27
C ARG A 42 -7.16 2.44 21.33
N ALA A 43 -7.84 3.55 21.56
CA ALA A 43 -8.91 3.99 20.70
C ALA A 43 -8.42 3.90 19.25
N ARG A 44 -9.20 3.25 18.38
CA ARG A 44 -8.92 3.23 16.94
C ARG A 44 -8.66 4.65 16.51
N ALA A 45 -7.61 4.86 15.73
CA ALA A 45 -7.44 6.15 15.06
C ALA A 45 -8.71 6.37 14.21
N SER A 46 -9.24 7.57 14.23
CA SER A 46 -10.32 7.98 13.35
C SER A 46 -9.77 9.05 12.41
N PRO A 47 -10.32 9.18 11.20
CA PRO A 47 -9.90 10.24 10.29
C PRO A 47 -9.93 11.61 10.98
N HIS A 48 -8.93 12.42 10.71
CA HIS A 48 -8.78 13.75 11.32
C HIS A 48 -9.66 14.79 10.62
N PHE A 49 -10.05 14.49 9.37
CA PHE A 49 -10.95 15.27 8.53
C PHE A 49 -11.68 14.34 7.55
N THR A 50 -12.65 14.85 6.82
CA THR A 50 -13.45 14.07 5.87
C THR A 50 -12.56 13.45 4.79
N PRO A 51 -12.50 12.11 4.66
CA PRO A 51 -11.73 11.45 3.64
C PRO A 51 -12.33 11.67 2.25
N ARG A 52 -11.47 11.69 1.23
CA ARG A 52 -11.86 11.62 -0.18
C ARG A 52 -11.81 10.18 -0.69
N ALA A 53 -10.88 9.39 -0.17
CA ALA A 53 -10.77 7.96 -0.44
C ALA A 53 -11.08 7.16 0.82
N ASN A 54 -11.75 6.03 0.64
CA ASN A 54 -12.06 5.06 1.68
C ASN A 54 -11.38 3.71 1.44
N ARG A 55 -10.87 3.52 0.22
CA ARG A 55 -10.24 2.29 -0.25
C ARG A 55 -8.99 2.61 -1.06
N VAL A 56 -8.06 1.69 -1.09
CA VAL A 56 -6.83 1.80 -1.90
C VAL A 56 -6.55 0.49 -2.62
N VAL A 57 -6.19 0.56 -3.89
CA VAL A 57 -5.55 -0.52 -4.63
C VAL A 57 -4.16 -0.07 -5.02
N HIS A 58 -3.15 -0.78 -4.57
CA HIS A 58 -1.76 -0.51 -4.94
C HIS A 58 -1.24 -1.59 -5.89
N LEU A 59 -1.14 -1.26 -7.15
CA LEU A 59 -0.56 -2.07 -8.22
C LEU A 59 0.95 -1.85 -8.22
N PHE A 60 1.68 -2.72 -7.53
CA PHE A 60 3.12 -2.57 -7.33
C PHE A 60 3.91 -3.39 -8.33
N MET A 61 4.68 -2.72 -9.17
CA MET A 61 5.51 -3.27 -10.24
C MET A 61 6.92 -3.52 -9.71
N SER A 62 7.12 -4.64 -9.04
CA SER A 62 8.39 -5.00 -8.39
C SER A 62 9.51 -5.24 -9.40
N GLY A 63 10.61 -4.55 -9.22
CA GLY A 63 11.73 -4.56 -10.15
C GLY A 63 11.85 -3.26 -10.95
N ALA A 64 11.00 -2.25 -10.66
CA ALA A 64 11.15 -0.87 -11.15
C ALA A 64 11.02 -0.72 -12.68
N PRO A 65 9.79 -0.50 -13.19
CA PRO A 65 9.57 -0.14 -14.58
C PRO A 65 10.36 1.09 -15.01
N SER A 66 10.94 1.05 -16.21
CA SER A 66 11.64 2.20 -16.74
C SER A 66 10.68 3.35 -17.08
N GLN A 67 10.91 4.52 -16.47
CA GLN A 67 10.19 5.74 -16.79
C GLN A 67 10.38 6.16 -18.25
N LEU A 68 11.56 5.87 -18.79
CA LEU A 68 11.95 6.22 -20.17
C LEU A 68 11.12 5.44 -21.21
N GLU A 69 10.76 4.21 -20.94
CA GLU A 69 9.97 3.35 -21.81
C GLU A 69 8.47 3.40 -21.53
N SER A 70 8.01 4.20 -20.52
CA SER A 70 6.61 4.20 -20.10
C SER A 70 5.92 5.57 -20.21
N PHE A 71 6.28 6.54 -19.36
CA PHE A 71 5.50 7.78 -19.20
C PHE A 71 6.34 9.08 -19.27
N ASP A 72 7.66 8.99 -19.32
CA ASP A 72 8.54 10.16 -19.37
C ASP A 72 9.20 10.33 -20.75
N HIS A 73 8.40 10.78 -21.72
CA HIS A 73 8.81 10.98 -23.12
C HIS A 73 9.91 12.03 -23.25
N LYS A 74 11.06 11.66 -23.84
CA LYS A 74 12.23 12.51 -24.10
C LYS A 74 12.66 12.40 -25.56
N PRO A 75 12.00 13.11 -26.49
CA PRO A 75 12.31 13.01 -27.92
C PRO A 75 13.75 13.39 -28.27
N GLY A 76 14.38 14.29 -27.50
CA GLY A 76 15.78 14.70 -27.69
C GLY A 76 16.79 13.58 -27.51
N LEU A 77 16.45 12.50 -26.80
CA LEU A 77 17.37 11.38 -26.58
C LEU A 77 17.74 10.64 -27.87
N ALA A 78 16.89 10.68 -28.90
CA ALA A 78 17.20 10.06 -30.18
C ALA A 78 18.47 10.64 -30.83
N ALA A 79 18.72 11.94 -30.65
CA ALA A 79 19.93 12.61 -31.15
C ALA A 79 21.17 12.35 -30.26
N LEU A 80 20.97 11.87 -29.05
CA LEU A 80 22.01 11.61 -28.05
C LEU A 80 22.34 10.12 -27.92
N ASP A 81 21.68 9.28 -28.69
CA ASP A 81 21.85 7.82 -28.63
C ASP A 81 23.33 7.43 -28.91
N GLY A 82 23.91 6.61 -28.06
CA GLY A 82 25.31 6.20 -28.08
C GLY A 82 26.31 7.24 -27.57
N SER A 83 25.89 8.48 -27.25
CA SER A 83 26.74 9.50 -26.67
C SER A 83 27.06 9.20 -25.20
N GLU A 84 28.13 9.79 -24.68
CA GLU A 84 28.48 9.71 -23.26
C GLU A 84 27.55 10.56 -22.43
N LEU A 85 27.09 10.06 -21.27
CA LEU A 85 26.30 10.84 -20.33
C LEU A 85 27.16 12.00 -19.77
N PRO A 86 26.75 13.27 -19.95
CA PRO A 86 27.53 14.40 -19.45
C PRO A 86 27.71 14.33 -17.92
N SER A 87 28.90 14.61 -17.43
CA SER A 87 29.20 14.66 -16.01
C SER A 87 28.34 15.68 -15.25
N SER A 88 27.94 16.77 -15.93
CA SER A 88 27.01 17.77 -15.38
C SER A 88 25.61 17.22 -15.14
N VAL A 89 25.15 16.28 -15.94
CA VAL A 89 23.84 15.58 -15.77
C VAL A 89 23.96 14.54 -14.68
N ARG A 90 25.01 13.71 -14.72
CA ARG A 90 25.26 12.71 -13.69
C ARG A 90 25.40 13.34 -12.30
N GLY A 91 26.08 14.47 -12.19
CA GLY A 91 26.36 15.15 -10.93
C GLY A 91 27.06 14.23 -9.94
N GLY A 92 26.66 14.27 -8.68
CA GLY A 92 27.20 13.43 -7.61
C GLY A 92 26.49 12.08 -7.43
N GLN A 93 25.73 11.59 -8.42
CA GLN A 93 25.05 10.30 -8.32
C GLN A 93 26.04 9.14 -8.19
N VAL A 94 25.90 8.36 -7.12
CA VAL A 94 26.65 7.14 -6.91
C VAL A 94 26.17 6.07 -7.89
N LEU A 95 27.10 5.43 -8.60
CA LEU A 95 26.80 4.31 -9.48
C LEU A 95 26.60 3.03 -8.65
N THR A 96 25.81 2.11 -9.15
CA THR A 96 25.72 0.77 -8.54
C THR A 96 26.98 -0.03 -8.81
N GLY A 97 27.19 -1.14 -8.09
CA GLY A 97 28.29 -2.07 -8.38
C GLY A 97 28.21 -2.70 -9.78
N MET A 98 27.06 -2.58 -10.47
CA MET A 98 26.88 -3.13 -11.81
C MET A 98 27.42 -2.23 -12.93
N THR A 99 27.50 -0.91 -12.67
CA THR A 99 27.93 0.07 -13.67
C THR A 99 29.13 0.91 -13.22
N SER A 100 29.60 0.77 -11.97
CA SER A 100 30.69 1.56 -11.41
C SER A 100 32.06 1.32 -12.09
N GLU A 101 32.23 0.14 -12.69
CA GLU A 101 33.45 -0.25 -13.38
C GLU A 101 33.36 -0.07 -14.92
N GLN A 102 32.27 0.49 -15.45
CA GLN A 102 32.15 0.78 -16.88
C GLN A 102 32.99 2.01 -17.24
N ASP A 103 33.77 1.89 -18.29
CA ASP A 103 34.58 3.01 -18.84
C ASP A 103 33.71 4.12 -19.41
N HIS A 104 32.49 3.74 -19.89
CA HIS A 104 31.57 4.63 -20.57
C HIS A 104 30.13 4.45 -20.06
N LEU A 105 29.45 5.56 -19.86
CA LEU A 105 28.00 5.59 -19.54
C LEU A 105 27.23 6.04 -20.79
N ARG A 106 27.08 5.13 -21.76
CA ARG A 106 26.46 5.43 -23.06
C ARG A 106 24.95 5.59 -22.93
N VAL A 107 24.49 6.77 -23.31
CA VAL A 107 23.05 7.07 -23.39
C VAL A 107 22.38 6.13 -24.38
N VAL A 108 21.23 5.56 -24.00
CA VAL A 108 20.41 4.76 -24.89
C VAL A 108 19.01 5.38 -24.95
N ALA A 109 18.62 5.84 -26.13
CA ALA A 109 17.27 6.35 -26.37
C ALA A 109 16.25 5.19 -26.28
N PRO A 110 15.04 5.45 -25.77
CA PRO A 110 13.94 4.49 -25.83
C PRO A 110 13.68 4.01 -27.27
N ARG A 111 13.44 2.72 -27.42
CA ARG A 111 13.17 2.11 -28.75
C ARG A 111 11.68 1.99 -29.04
N PHE A 112 10.83 2.54 -28.18
CA PHE A 112 9.37 2.48 -28.28
C PHE A 112 8.81 3.85 -28.64
N ALA A 113 7.77 3.86 -29.48
CA ALA A 113 7.12 5.08 -29.89
C ALA A 113 6.23 5.63 -28.76
N PHE A 114 6.14 6.96 -28.71
CA PHE A 114 5.24 7.67 -27.81
C PHE A 114 4.17 8.42 -28.61
N ARG A 115 2.99 8.51 -28.04
CA ARG A 115 1.88 9.30 -28.57
C ARG A 115 1.19 10.07 -27.47
N GLN A 116 0.54 11.17 -27.85
CA GLN A 116 -0.37 11.89 -26.97
C GLN A 116 -1.73 11.20 -26.97
N HIS A 117 -2.33 11.09 -25.79
CA HIS A 117 -3.60 10.43 -25.58
C HIS A 117 -4.54 11.31 -24.75
N GLY A 118 -5.86 11.07 -24.92
CA GLY A 118 -6.92 11.76 -24.22
C GLY A 118 -7.02 13.25 -24.52
N GLU A 119 -7.91 13.92 -23.81
CA GLU A 119 -8.07 15.38 -23.87
C GLU A 119 -6.90 16.11 -23.19
N SER A 120 -6.29 15.46 -22.19
CA SER A 120 -5.11 15.94 -21.49
C SER A 120 -3.85 16.04 -22.36
N GLY A 121 -3.79 15.28 -23.46
CA GLY A 121 -2.63 15.22 -24.34
C GLY A 121 -1.40 14.60 -23.67
N ALA A 122 -1.57 13.78 -22.64
CA ALA A 122 -0.46 13.15 -21.94
C ALA A 122 0.28 12.14 -22.83
N TRP A 123 1.60 12.17 -22.77
CA TRP A 123 2.46 11.26 -23.51
C TRP A 123 2.49 9.88 -22.86
N VAL A 124 2.16 8.83 -23.62
CA VAL A 124 2.21 7.44 -23.20
C VAL A 124 2.91 6.62 -24.27
N SER A 125 3.75 5.67 -23.83
CA SER A 125 4.45 4.74 -24.71
C SER A 125 3.47 3.77 -25.40
N GLU A 126 3.81 3.33 -26.61
CA GLU A 126 3.08 2.30 -27.34
C GLU A 126 2.97 0.96 -26.59
N LEU A 127 3.75 0.78 -25.51
CA LEU A 127 3.67 -0.37 -24.64
C LEU A 127 2.42 -0.38 -23.76
N PHE A 128 1.75 0.77 -23.59
CA PHE A 128 0.60 0.95 -22.71
C PHE A 128 -0.62 1.55 -23.45
N PRO A 129 -1.08 0.90 -24.57
CA PRO A 129 -2.16 1.45 -25.38
C PRO A 129 -3.50 1.51 -24.64
N HIS A 130 -3.79 0.57 -23.73
CA HIS A 130 -5.03 0.57 -22.95
C HIS A 130 -5.01 1.65 -21.87
N LEU A 131 -3.89 1.85 -21.16
CA LEU A 131 -3.72 2.97 -20.24
C LEU A 131 -3.80 4.32 -20.94
N GLY A 132 -3.30 4.41 -22.20
CA GLY A 132 -3.52 5.58 -23.05
C GLY A 132 -5.00 5.89 -23.26
N GLY A 133 -5.86 4.87 -23.35
CA GLY A 133 -7.31 5.03 -23.51
C GLY A 133 -8.05 5.56 -22.27
N VAL A 134 -7.43 5.53 -21.08
CA VAL A 134 -7.99 6.03 -19.81
C VAL A 134 -7.14 7.14 -19.20
N VAL A 135 -6.23 7.74 -19.95
CA VAL A 135 -5.24 8.69 -19.44
C VAL A 135 -5.87 9.91 -18.77
N ASP A 136 -7.07 10.30 -19.17
CA ASP A 136 -7.79 11.42 -18.57
C ASP A 136 -8.34 11.13 -17.17
N GLU A 137 -8.34 9.88 -16.75
CA GLU A 137 -8.61 9.47 -15.37
C GLU A 137 -7.32 9.43 -14.51
N LEU A 138 -6.14 9.49 -15.15
CA LEU A 138 -4.86 9.29 -14.48
C LEU A 138 -4.20 10.62 -14.10
N CYS A 139 -3.58 10.65 -12.93
CA CYS A 139 -2.55 11.61 -12.56
C CYS A 139 -1.19 10.92 -12.71
N ILE A 140 -0.41 11.30 -13.71
CA ILE A 140 0.93 10.76 -13.96
C ILE A 140 1.93 11.64 -13.20
N VAL A 141 2.67 11.05 -12.27
CA VAL A 141 3.74 11.72 -11.52
C VAL A 141 5.08 11.26 -12.09
N ARG A 142 5.84 12.17 -12.71
CA ARG A 142 7.14 11.87 -13.33
C ARG A 142 8.34 12.23 -12.44
N SER A 143 8.07 12.90 -11.35
CA SER A 143 9.07 13.48 -10.45
C SER A 143 9.27 12.71 -9.15
N MET A 144 8.93 11.43 -9.13
CA MET A 144 9.16 10.60 -7.95
C MET A 144 10.64 10.46 -7.65
N GLN A 145 10.99 10.46 -6.35
CA GLN A 145 12.36 10.26 -5.85
C GLN A 145 12.36 9.31 -4.66
N THR A 146 13.47 8.58 -4.50
CA THR A 146 13.71 7.68 -3.37
C THR A 146 15.16 7.76 -2.91
N ASP A 147 15.43 7.36 -1.65
CA ASP A 147 16.79 7.38 -1.07
C ASP A 147 17.57 6.10 -1.35
N ALA A 148 16.91 5.05 -1.83
CA ALA A 148 17.53 3.75 -2.00
C ALA A 148 17.71 3.38 -3.48
N ILE A 149 18.89 2.83 -3.80
CA ILE A 149 19.25 2.42 -5.16
C ILE A 149 19.15 0.90 -5.40
N ASN A 150 18.97 0.11 -4.34
CA ASN A 150 18.80 -1.34 -4.42
C ASN A 150 17.38 -1.74 -4.09
N HIS A 151 16.88 -2.80 -4.73
CA HIS A 151 15.47 -3.24 -4.61
C HIS A 151 15.01 -3.42 -3.18
N ASP A 152 15.73 -4.22 -2.39
CA ASP A 152 15.28 -4.57 -1.04
C ASP A 152 15.06 -3.36 -0.12
N PRO A 153 16.02 -2.42 0.05
CA PRO A 153 15.80 -1.21 0.83
C PRO A 153 14.80 -0.25 0.17
N ALA A 154 14.73 -0.17 -1.18
CA ALA A 154 13.79 0.72 -1.87
C ALA A 154 12.35 0.23 -1.76
N VAL A 155 12.10 -1.06 -1.98
CA VAL A 155 10.78 -1.66 -1.76
C VAL A 155 10.39 -1.52 -0.28
N THR A 156 11.33 -1.78 0.64
CA THR A 156 11.06 -1.61 2.07
C THR A 156 10.67 -0.17 2.41
N LEU A 157 11.40 0.83 1.87
CA LEU A 157 11.08 2.26 2.06
C LEU A 157 9.70 2.62 1.48
N LEU A 158 9.40 2.20 0.25
CA LEU A 158 8.11 2.49 -0.38
C LEU A 158 6.94 1.80 0.36
N GLN A 159 7.14 0.59 0.85
CA GLN A 159 6.09 -0.14 1.55
C GLN A 159 5.93 0.25 3.02
N THR A 160 6.98 0.74 3.70
CA THR A 160 6.96 0.93 5.16
C THR A 160 7.36 2.32 5.64
N GLY A 161 7.76 3.23 4.72
CA GLY A 161 8.30 4.54 5.08
C GLY A 161 9.70 4.51 5.71
N HIS A 162 10.42 3.38 5.60
CA HIS A 162 11.78 3.26 6.11
C HIS A 162 12.54 2.16 5.37
N SER A 163 13.83 2.38 5.07
CA SER A 163 14.64 1.42 4.31
C SER A 163 15.05 0.16 5.10
N LEU A 164 14.98 0.22 6.43
CA LEU A 164 15.26 -0.94 7.30
C LEU A 164 13.97 -1.65 7.69
N ALA A 165 14.05 -2.98 7.80
CA ALA A 165 12.95 -3.83 8.22
C ALA A 165 12.49 -3.52 9.67
N GLY A 166 11.25 -3.94 10.01
CA GLY A 166 10.68 -3.81 11.36
C GLY A 166 9.58 -2.75 11.48
N ARG A 167 9.42 -1.87 10.47
CA ARG A 167 8.32 -0.89 10.44
C ARG A 167 7.05 -1.50 9.85
N PRO A 168 5.86 -1.03 10.28
CA PRO A 168 4.59 -1.41 9.67
C PRO A 168 4.50 -0.97 8.21
N SER A 169 3.91 -1.82 7.38
CA SER A 169 3.64 -1.46 5.99
C SER A 169 2.56 -0.39 5.86
N LEU A 170 2.51 0.28 4.70
CA LEU A 170 1.45 1.24 4.33
C LEU A 170 0.07 0.63 4.60
N GLY A 171 -0.20 -0.60 4.11
CA GLY A 171 -1.47 -1.27 4.34
C GLY A 171 -1.76 -1.53 5.83
N SER A 172 -0.75 -1.80 6.63
CA SER A 172 -0.90 -1.96 8.08
C SER A 172 -1.25 -0.63 8.77
N TRP A 173 -0.63 0.49 8.35
CA TRP A 173 -1.00 1.82 8.82
C TRP A 173 -2.43 2.20 8.44
N LEU A 174 -2.85 1.86 7.20
CA LEU A 174 -4.22 2.10 6.75
C LEU A 174 -5.23 1.23 7.51
N SER A 175 -4.90 -0.03 7.75
CA SER A 175 -5.71 -0.91 8.59
C SER A 175 -5.85 -0.37 10.02
N TYR A 176 -4.77 0.17 10.59
CA TYR A 176 -4.79 0.79 11.92
C TYR A 176 -5.62 2.06 11.96
N GLY A 177 -5.47 2.94 10.96
CA GLY A 177 -6.17 4.23 10.89
C GLY A 177 -7.66 4.09 10.55
N LEU A 178 -7.98 3.37 9.48
CA LEU A 178 -9.34 3.25 8.97
C LEU A 178 -10.18 2.18 9.69
N GLY A 179 -9.54 1.18 10.29
CA GLY A 179 -10.22 0.03 10.84
C GLY A 179 -10.91 -0.84 9.79
N ALA A 180 -11.58 -1.89 10.23
CA ALA A 180 -12.32 -2.81 9.39
C ALA A 180 -13.79 -2.42 9.29
N PRO A 181 -14.36 -2.20 8.08
CA PRO A 181 -15.79 -1.98 7.89
C PRO A 181 -16.59 -3.28 8.05
N THR A 182 -15.97 -4.39 7.71
CA THR A 182 -16.52 -5.74 7.85
C THR A 182 -15.74 -6.55 8.87
N ALA A 183 -16.45 -7.42 9.61
CA ALA A 183 -15.83 -8.35 10.53
C ALA A 183 -15.36 -9.65 9.83
N SER A 184 -15.79 -9.90 8.59
CA SER A 184 -15.66 -11.19 7.92
C SER A 184 -14.45 -11.30 7.00
N LEU A 185 -13.93 -10.17 6.49
CA LEU A 185 -12.77 -10.11 5.63
C LEU A 185 -11.66 -9.26 6.29
N PRO A 186 -10.39 -9.51 5.94
CA PRO A 186 -9.29 -8.68 6.42
C PRO A 186 -9.38 -7.28 5.82
N THR A 187 -8.95 -6.28 6.57
CA THR A 187 -8.87 -4.90 6.09
C THR A 187 -7.84 -4.74 4.98
N PHE A 188 -6.79 -5.55 5.02
CA PHE A 188 -5.65 -5.52 4.11
C PHE A 188 -5.41 -6.90 3.48
N VAL A 189 -5.55 -6.97 2.17
CA VAL A 189 -5.33 -8.18 1.35
C VAL A 189 -4.13 -7.98 0.44
N VAL A 190 -3.35 -9.04 0.27
CA VAL A 190 -2.17 -9.09 -0.61
C VAL A 190 -2.41 -10.13 -1.70
N LEU A 191 -2.19 -9.72 -2.94
CA LEU A 191 -2.22 -10.57 -4.13
C LEU A 191 -0.82 -10.56 -4.76
N VAL A 192 -0.33 -11.72 -5.18
CA VAL A 192 0.92 -11.84 -5.92
C VAL A 192 0.61 -12.50 -7.24
N SER A 193 0.75 -11.75 -8.33
CA SER A 193 0.49 -12.29 -9.65
C SER A 193 1.67 -13.12 -10.16
N GLN A 194 1.35 -14.11 -10.99
CA GLN A 194 2.32 -14.75 -11.85
C GLN A 194 2.72 -13.75 -12.95
N SER A 195 3.97 -13.83 -13.37
CA SER A 195 4.47 -13.08 -14.51
C SER A 195 4.86 -14.05 -15.62
N ALA A 196 4.80 -13.59 -16.86
CA ALA A 196 5.29 -14.35 -18.02
C ALA A 196 6.81 -14.50 -18.02
N VAL A 197 7.52 -13.70 -17.19
CA VAL A 197 8.99 -13.73 -17.06
C VAL A 197 9.37 -14.52 -15.81
N PRO A 198 10.29 -15.53 -15.88
CA PRO A 198 10.51 -16.47 -14.78
C PRO A 198 11.45 -15.99 -13.65
N PHE A 199 12.07 -14.82 -13.74
CA PHE A 199 13.17 -14.38 -12.87
C PHE A 199 12.86 -13.13 -12.02
N GLY A 200 11.66 -13.07 -11.43
CA GLY A 200 11.27 -11.90 -10.66
C GLY A 200 11.98 -11.71 -9.34
N GLN A 201 12.08 -10.45 -8.91
CA GLN A 201 12.62 -10.07 -7.61
C GLN A 201 11.89 -10.82 -6.47
N PRO A 202 12.64 -11.32 -5.46
CA PRO A 202 12.02 -11.98 -4.31
C PRO A 202 11.13 -11.01 -3.53
N LEU A 203 9.94 -11.45 -3.17
CA LEU A 203 9.06 -10.72 -2.29
C LEU A 203 9.20 -11.20 -0.85
N SER A 204 9.38 -10.28 0.07
CA SER A 204 9.45 -10.57 1.51
C SER A 204 8.13 -10.24 2.20
N SER A 205 7.69 -11.09 3.13
CA SER A 205 6.49 -10.85 3.93
C SER A 205 6.52 -9.56 4.76
N ARG A 206 7.69 -8.97 4.99
CA ARG A 206 7.80 -7.66 5.65
C ARG A 206 7.16 -6.52 4.86
N TYR A 207 7.02 -6.65 3.54
CA TYR A 207 6.40 -5.63 2.67
C TYR A 207 4.90 -5.44 2.95
N TRP A 208 4.27 -6.41 3.64
CA TRP A 208 2.89 -6.32 4.11
C TRP A 208 2.75 -6.67 5.60
N GLY A 209 3.87 -6.65 6.31
CA GLY A 209 3.92 -6.96 7.74
C GLY A 209 3.39 -5.83 8.62
N SER A 210 2.89 -6.20 9.81
CA SER A 210 2.42 -5.23 10.81
C SER A 210 3.56 -4.51 11.55
N GLY A 211 4.81 -4.97 11.45
CA GLY A 211 5.92 -4.41 12.20
C GLY A 211 5.62 -4.37 13.70
N PHE A 212 5.70 -3.20 14.31
CA PHE A 212 5.36 -2.99 15.72
C PHE A 212 3.85 -2.74 15.98
N LEU A 213 3.02 -2.63 14.94
CA LEU A 213 1.56 -2.62 15.11
C LEU A 213 1.04 -4.00 15.49
N PRO A 214 -0.13 -4.11 16.14
CA PRO A 214 -0.75 -5.40 16.42
C PRO A 214 -0.92 -6.27 15.17
N ALA A 215 -0.77 -7.58 15.34
CA ALA A 215 -0.74 -8.55 14.22
C ALA A 215 -2.03 -8.60 13.38
N ASN A 216 -3.16 -8.18 13.93
CA ASN A 216 -4.45 -8.08 13.21
C ASN A 216 -4.46 -6.99 12.12
N HIS A 217 -3.43 -6.12 12.05
CA HIS A 217 -3.24 -5.14 10.98
C HIS A 217 -2.35 -5.64 9.83
N GLN A 218 -1.80 -6.84 9.93
CA GLN A 218 -0.96 -7.44 8.89
C GLN A 218 -1.76 -7.75 7.63
N GLY A 219 -1.14 -7.60 6.46
CA GLY A 219 -1.71 -8.02 5.19
C GLY A 219 -1.88 -9.53 5.10
N VAL A 220 -3.02 -9.95 4.61
CA VAL A 220 -3.37 -11.37 4.42
C VAL A 220 -3.16 -11.74 2.95
N PRO A 221 -2.17 -12.59 2.62
CA PRO A 221 -1.95 -13.03 1.26
C PRO A 221 -3.05 -14.00 0.84
N LEU A 222 -3.69 -13.70 -0.30
CA LEU A 222 -4.58 -14.62 -1.00
C LEU A 222 -3.87 -15.21 -2.23
N ARG A 223 -4.07 -16.48 -2.46
CA ARG A 223 -3.43 -17.23 -3.55
C ARG A 223 -4.28 -17.18 -4.81
N GLY A 224 -3.63 -17.00 -5.95
CA GLY A 224 -4.27 -17.02 -7.26
C GLY A 224 -4.54 -18.41 -7.83
N GLY A 225 -4.44 -19.48 -7.04
CA GLY A 225 -4.71 -20.85 -7.50
C GLY A 225 -4.78 -21.83 -6.33
N GLY A 226 -5.61 -22.86 -6.45
CA GLY A 226 -5.91 -23.78 -5.35
C GLY A 226 -6.75 -23.10 -4.26
N GLU A 227 -6.48 -23.45 -3.00
CA GLU A 227 -7.12 -22.79 -1.86
C GLU A 227 -6.66 -21.32 -1.76
N PRO A 228 -7.59 -20.35 -1.76
CA PRO A 228 -7.25 -18.92 -1.69
C PRO A 228 -6.42 -18.56 -0.44
N VAL A 229 -6.69 -19.23 0.67
CA VAL A 229 -5.91 -19.15 1.91
C VAL A 229 -5.56 -20.58 2.32
N LEU A 230 -4.32 -20.81 2.76
CA LEU A 230 -3.90 -22.12 3.23
C LEU A 230 -4.74 -22.56 4.43
N TYR A 231 -5.12 -23.83 4.45
CA TYR A 231 -5.86 -24.46 5.55
C TYR A 231 -7.28 -23.90 5.78
N LEU A 232 -7.90 -23.30 4.74
CA LEU A 232 -9.33 -22.98 4.78
C LEU A 232 -10.18 -24.24 4.77
N ASP A 233 -9.72 -25.28 4.05
CA ASP A 233 -10.44 -26.52 3.92
C ASP A 233 -10.56 -27.26 5.25
N GLU A 234 -11.68 -27.90 5.38
CA GLU A 234 -12.06 -28.66 6.56
C GLU A 234 -11.12 -29.85 6.75
N ARG A 235 -10.41 -29.92 7.87
CA ARG A 235 -9.72 -31.14 8.24
C ARG A 235 -10.71 -32.30 8.24
N ALA A 236 -10.44 -33.30 7.42
CA ALA A 236 -11.22 -34.52 7.36
C ALA A 236 -11.42 -35.10 8.77
N GLY A 237 -12.66 -35.44 9.13
CA GLY A 237 -12.98 -36.13 10.39
C GLY A 237 -13.60 -35.29 11.53
N LEU A 238 -13.77 -33.98 11.35
CA LEU A 238 -14.47 -33.12 12.32
C LEU A 238 -15.79 -32.60 11.73
N SER A 239 -16.92 -32.92 12.38
CA SER A 239 -18.22 -32.35 11.99
C SER A 239 -18.27 -30.84 12.23
N PRO A 240 -19.08 -30.07 11.47
CA PRO A 240 -19.25 -28.63 11.67
C PRO A 240 -19.59 -28.25 13.11
N SER A 241 -20.46 -29.03 13.78
CA SER A 241 -20.84 -28.81 15.17
C SER A 241 -19.69 -29.03 16.17
N ARG A 242 -18.83 -30.01 15.90
CA ARG A 242 -17.66 -30.26 16.75
C ARG A 242 -16.64 -29.17 16.60
N ARG A 243 -16.46 -28.63 15.40
CA ARG A 243 -15.59 -27.46 15.15
C ARG A 243 -16.10 -26.23 15.85
N ALA A 244 -17.40 -25.95 15.77
CA ALA A 244 -18.00 -24.83 16.49
C ALA A 244 -17.69 -24.89 17.98
N ARG A 245 -17.92 -26.06 18.62
CA ARG A 245 -17.60 -26.26 20.05
C ARG A 245 -16.13 -26.06 20.37
N LEU A 246 -15.22 -26.52 19.50
CA LEU A 246 -13.77 -26.31 19.70
C LEU A 246 -13.38 -24.83 19.59
N ARG A 247 -14.01 -24.09 18.67
CA ARG A 247 -13.82 -22.63 18.57
C ARG A 247 -14.31 -21.90 19.82
N ASP A 248 -15.50 -22.25 20.32
CA ASP A 248 -16.10 -21.65 21.50
C ASP A 248 -15.25 -21.93 22.75
N LEU A 249 -14.80 -23.19 22.91
CA LEU A 249 -13.91 -23.57 24.01
C LEU A 249 -12.58 -22.79 23.95
N ARG A 250 -12.01 -22.69 22.77
CA ARG A 250 -10.79 -21.92 22.57
C ARG A 250 -10.99 -20.44 22.89
N ALA A 251 -12.06 -19.81 22.38
CA ALA A 251 -12.36 -18.42 22.68
C ALA A 251 -12.52 -18.18 24.19
N THR A 252 -13.13 -19.13 24.90
CA THR A 252 -13.24 -19.08 26.38
C THR A 252 -11.89 -19.15 27.06
N LEU A 253 -11.02 -20.09 26.65
CA LEU A 253 -9.69 -20.24 27.24
C LEU A 253 -8.80 -19.03 26.92
N ASP A 254 -8.85 -18.54 25.69
CA ASP A 254 -8.11 -17.37 25.26
C ASP A 254 -8.56 -16.12 26.03
N GLY A 255 -9.88 -15.94 26.27
CA GLY A 255 -10.42 -14.86 27.11
C GLY A 255 -9.92 -14.92 28.57
N LEU A 256 -9.95 -16.10 29.19
CA LEU A 256 -9.40 -16.29 30.55
C LEU A 256 -7.89 -15.97 30.61
N HIS A 257 -7.14 -16.33 29.55
CA HIS A 257 -5.72 -16.03 29.48
C HIS A 257 -5.47 -14.53 29.30
N ALA A 258 -6.25 -13.84 28.45
CA ALA A 258 -6.16 -12.39 28.24
C ALA A 258 -6.45 -11.63 29.56
N GLU A 259 -7.50 -12.01 30.28
CA GLU A 259 -7.84 -11.43 31.60
C GLU A 259 -6.73 -11.64 32.62
N ALA A 260 -6.12 -12.82 32.64
CA ALA A 260 -5.05 -13.16 33.60
C ALA A 260 -3.72 -12.47 33.28
N SER A 261 -3.40 -12.24 31.99
CA SER A 261 -2.11 -11.68 31.57
C SER A 261 -2.12 -10.18 31.42
N GLY A 262 -3.25 -9.57 30.99
CA GLY A 262 -3.35 -8.16 30.61
C GLY A 262 -2.47 -7.77 29.42
N ASP A 263 -2.01 -8.75 28.62
CA ASP A 263 -1.12 -8.52 27.49
C ASP A 263 -1.91 -8.28 26.18
N ALA A 264 -1.81 -7.08 25.63
CA ALA A 264 -2.46 -6.68 24.39
C ALA A 264 -2.05 -7.54 23.17
N ALA A 265 -0.89 -8.22 23.20
CA ALA A 265 -0.49 -9.14 22.15
C ALA A 265 -1.37 -10.39 22.13
N ILE A 266 -1.89 -10.83 23.29
CA ILE A 266 -2.83 -11.94 23.39
C ILE A 266 -4.17 -11.55 22.77
N ASP A 267 -4.68 -10.34 23.07
CA ASP A 267 -5.91 -9.83 22.48
C ASP A 267 -5.82 -9.76 20.95
N ALA A 268 -4.73 -9.22 20.40
CA ALA A 268 -4.48 -9.17 18.97
C ALA A 268 -4.45 -10.57 18.33
N ARG A 269 -3.90 -11.56 19.03
CA ARG A 269 -3.87 -12.95 18.58
C ARG A 269 -5.27 -13.57 18.57
N ILE A 270 -6.07 -13.31 19.60
CA ILE A 270 -7.48 -13.75 19.68
C ILE A 270 -8.27 -13.19 18.50
N GLU A 271 -8.14 -11.88 18.23
CA GLU A 271 -8.79 -11.22 17.10
C GLU A 271 -8.36 -11.84 15.75
N THR A 272 -7.07 -12.13 15.58
CA THR A 272 -6.53 -12.76 14.37
C THR A 272 -7.15 -14.15 14.14
N PHE A 273 -7.29 -14.96 15.18
CA PHE A 273 -7.94 -16.27 15.07
C PHE A 273 -9.44 -16.18 14.82
N ALA A 274 -10.12 -15.22 15.45
CA ALA A 274 -11.52 -14.96 15.19
C ALA A 274 -11.76 -14.54 13.74
N LEU A 275 -10.92 -13.67 13.20
CA LEU A 275 -10.95 -13.27 11.79
C LEU A 275 -10.69 -14.47 10.88
N ALA A 276 -9.64 -15.27 11.11
CA ALA A 276 -9.33 -16.47 10.32
C ALA A 276 -10.51 -17.45 10.27
N SER A 277 -11.23 -17.61 11.38
CA SER A 277 -12.43 -18.46 11.43
C SER A 277 -13.58 -17.93 10.56
N ARG A 278 -13.79 -16.61 10.53
CA ARG A 278 -14.83 -15.99 9.69
C ARG A 278 -14.45 -16.02 8.22
N MET A 279 -13.17 -15.86 7.91
CA MET A 279 -12.63 -15.93 6.56
C MET A 279 -12.88 -17.29 5.88
N GLN A 280 -12.97 -18.38 6.64
CA GLN A 280 -13.25 -19.72 6.09
C GLN A 280 -14.52 -19.76 5.22
N THR A 281 -15.51 -18.94 5.54
CA THR A 281 -16.76 -18.84 4.77
C THR A 281 -16.76 -17.64 3.83
N ALA A 282 -16.24 -16.49 4.28
CA ALA A 282 -16.35 -15.23 3.54
C ALA A 282 -15.37 -15.15 2.35
N VAL A 283 -14.14 -15.68 2.50
CA VAL A 283 -13.15 -15.60 1.43
C VAL A 283 -13.56 -16.40 0.19
N PRO A 284 -13.98 -17.68 0.28
CA PRO A 284 -14.39 -18.42 -0.92
C PRO A 284 -15.47 -17.69 -1.73
N ALA A 285 -16.47 -17.10 -1.07
CA ALA A 285 -17.53 -16.35 -1.74
C ALA A 285 -17.00 -15.04 -2.38
N ALA A 286 -16.10 -14.33 -1.71
CA ALA A 286 -15.53 -13.07 -2.22
C ALA A 286 -14.61 -13.30 -3.43
N VAL A 287 -13.95 -14.47 -3.50
CA VAL A 287 -12.98 -14.78 -4.56
C VAL A 287 -13.54 -15.64 -5.71
N ASP A 288 -14.78 -16.07 -5.61
CA ASP A 288 -15.43 -16.85 -6.67
C ASP A 288 -15.78 -15.94 -7.86
N LEU A 289 -15.16 -16.19 -9.01
CA LEU A 289 -15.41 -15.45 -10.26
C LEU A 289 -16.44 -16.15 -11.16
N SER A 290 -17.08 -17.22 -10.74
CA SER A 290 -18.03 -18.00 -11.55
C SER A 290 -19.25 -17.17 -11.98
N ASP A 291 -19.64 -16.19 -11.18
CA ASP A 291 -20.77 -15.29 -11.43
C ASP A 291 -20.39 -14.05 -12.27
N GLU A 292 -19.12 -13.89 -12.62
CA GLU A 292 -18.70 -12.72 -13.40
C GLU A 292 -19.20 -12.82 -14.85
N PRO A 293 -19.85 -11.77 -15.38
CA PRO A 293 -20.34 -11.80 -16.75
C PRO A 293 -19.20 -11.82 -17.77
N ALA A 294 -19.48 -12.32 -18.95
CA ALA A 294 -18.51 -12.38 -20.05
C ALA A 294 -17.91 -11.01 -20.40
N SER A 295 -18.68 -9.93 -20.19
CA SER A 295 -18.23 -8.54 -20.39
C SER A 295 -17.09 -8.14 -19.46
N THR A 296 -17.06 -8.63 -18.22
CA THR A 296 -15.91 -8.43 -17.31
C THR A 296 -14.64 -9.00 -17.92
N PHE A 297 -14.67 -10.25 -18.38
CA PHE A 297 -13.50 -10.88 -18.97
C PHE A 297 -13.10 -10.25 -20.31
N ALA A 298 -14.05 -9.75 -21.08
CA ALA A 298 -13.75 -8.98 -22.30
C ALA A 298 -13.03 -7.65 -21.97
N LEU A 299 -13.41 -6.99 -20.89
CA LEU A 299 -12.79 -5.75 -20.43
C LEU A 299 -11.35 -5.97 -19.91
N TYR A 300 -11.18 -6.94 -19.01
CA TYR A 300 -9.88 -7.22 -18.38
C TYR A 300 -8.93 -8.05 -19.25
N GLY A 301 -9.43 -8.65 -20.34
CA GLY A 301 -8.70 -9.56 -21.21
C GLY A 301 -8.85 -11.02 -20.81
N ASP A 302 -8.56 -11.93 -21.74
CA ASP A 302 -8.73 -13.39 -21.55
C ASP A 302 -7.87 -13.94 -20.40
N ALA A 303 -6.73 -13.32 -20.12
CA ALA A 303 -5.88 -13.68 -18.99
C ALA A 303 -6.62 -13.59 -17.63
N ALA A 304 -7.67 -12.77 -17.53
CA ALA A 304 -8.50 -12.68 -16.33
C ALA A 304 -9.25 -13.96 -15.97
N ARG A 305 -9.37 -14.91 -16.91
CA ARG A 305 -9.95 -16.26 -16.67
C ARG A 305 -8.97 -17.22 -16.02
N THR A 306 -7.69 -16.89 -16.03
CA THR A 306 -6.62 -17.77 -15.53
C THR A 306 -6.21 -17.32 -14.13
N PRO A 307 -6.50 -18.14 -13.10
CA PRO A 307 -6.14 -17.81 -11.72
C PRO A 307 -4.65 -17.51 -11.55
N GLY A 308 -4.36 -16.45 -10.81
CA GLY A 308 -2.99 -16.04 -10.50
C GLY A 308 -2.36 -15.11 -11.51
N THR A 309 -2.97 -14.83 -12.67
CA THR A 309 -2.49 -13.76 -13.57
C THR A 309 -2.73 -12.38 -12.98
N PHE A 310 -2.06 -11.37 -13.51
CA PHE A 310 -2.29 -9.99 -13.10
C PHE A 310 -3.73 -9.54 -13.39
N ALA A 311 -4.27 -9.88 -14.55
CA ALA A 311 -5.64 -9.56 -14.95
C ALA A 311 -6.67 -10.22 -14.02
N TRP A 312 -6.49 -11.52 -13.68
CA TRP A 312 -7.31 -12.20 -12.69
C TRP A 312 -7.25 -11.48 -11.33
N SER A 313 -6.05 -11.10 -10.91
CA SER A 313 -5.83 -10.39 -9.64
C SER A 313 -6.48 -8.99 -9.62
N CYS A 314 -6.57 -8.29 -10.76
CA CYS A 314 -7.30 -7.03 -10.87
C CYS A 314 -8.82 -7.21 -10.72
N VAL A 315 -9.41 -8.24 -11.34
CA VAL A 315 -10.83 -8.59 -11.10
C VAL A 315 -11.06 -8.92 -9.63
N MET A 316 -10.14 -9.68 -9.04
CA MET A 316 -10.18 -10.03 -7.62
C MET A 316 -10.10 -8.78 -6.72
N ALA A 317 -9.20 -7.83 -7.03
CA ALA A 317 -9.08 -6.58 -6.29
C ALA A 317 -10.40 -5.81 -6.29
N ARG A 318 -11.06 -5.66 -7.45
CA ARG A 318 -12.36 -5.01 -7.55
C ARG A 318 -13.42 -5.70 -6.67
N ARG A 319 -13.51 -7.05 -6.72
CA ARG A 319 -14.47 -7.81 -5.88
C ARG A 319 -14.20 -7.65 -4.39
N LEU A 320 -12.94 -7.64 -3.98
CA LEU A 320 -12.56 -7.40 -2.59
C LEU A 320 -12.99 -6.01 -2.11
N LEU A 321 -12.86 -4.97 -2.97
CA LEU A 321 -13.35 -3.63 -2.66
C LEU A 321 -14.88 -3.59 -2.53
N GLU A 322 -15.63 -4.30 -3.37
CA GLU A 322 -17.08 -4.46 -3.28
C GLU A 322 -17.50 -5.15 -1.97
N ASN A 323 -16.63 -5.97 -1.40
CA ASN A 323 -16.81 -6.65 -0.13
C ASN A 323 -16.13 -5.91 1.05
N ASP A 324 -15.95 -4.59 0.92
CA ASP A 324 -15.45 -3.70 1.97
C ASP A 324 -14.02 -3.94 2.45
N VAL A 325 -13.16 -4.57 1.64
CA VAL A 325 -11.72 -4.58 1.89
C VAL A 325 -11.18 -3.16 1.65
N ARG A 326 -10.43 -2.61 2.60
CA ARG A 326 -9.92 -1.23 2.56
C ARG A 326 -8.65 -1.08 1.73
N PHE A 327 -7.78 -2.07 1.77
CA PHE A 327 -6.50 -2.00 1.08
C PHE A 327 -6.20 -3.32 0.37
N VAL A 328 -6.00 -3.26 -0.95
CA VAL A 328 -5.55 -4.38 -1.76
C VAL A 328 -4.19 -4.04 -2.34
N GLN A 329 -3.17 -4.81 -1.95
CA GLN A 329 -1.82 -4.72 -2.49
C GLN A 329 -1.64 -5.83 -3.52
N LEU A 330 -1.42 -5.47 -4.79
CA LEU A 330 -1.15 -6.40 -5.85
C LEU A 330 0.30 -6.26 -6.30
N PHE A 331 1.11 -7.32 -6.14
CA PHE A 331 2.49 -7.37 -6.62
C PHE A 331 2.55 -8.05 -7.98
N HIS A 332 3.13 -7.36 -8.96
CA HIS A 332 3.56 -7.92 -10.24
C HIS A 332 5.08 -7.82 -10.31
N ARG A 333 5.77 -8.94 -10.56
CA ARG A 333 7.25 -9.01 -10.57
C ARG A 333 7.78 -8.85 -11.98
N ASP A 334 9.11 -8.89 -12.09
CA ASP A 334 9.85 -9.02 -13.35
C ASP A 334 10.00 -7.73 -14.16
N TRP A 335 10.23 -6.60 -13.45
CA TRP A 335 10.54 -5.33 -14.09
C TRP A 335 12.04 -4.96 -14.04
N ASP A 336 12.87 -5.86 -13.50
CA ASP A 336 14.30 -5.62 -13.30
C ASP A 336 15.14 -5.96 -14.55
N HIS A 337 15.04 -5.11 -15.56
CA HIS A 337 15.63 -5.36 -16.88
C HIS A 337 17.04 -4.75 -17.02
N HIS A 338 18.03 -5.42 -16.43
CA HIS A 338 19.45 -5.09 -16.59
C HIS A 338 20.03 -5.49 -17.94
N THR A 339 19.36 -6.40 -18.62
CA THR A 339 19.63 -6.89 -19.98
C THR A 339 18.31 -7.15 -20.67
N ASN A 340 18.32 -7.30 -21.99
CA ASN A 340 17.12 -7.69 -22.77
C ASN A 340 15.87 -6.82 -22.53
N LEU A 341 16.06 -5.55 -22.16
CA LEU A 341 14.95 -4.63 -21.87
C LEU A 341 14.00 -4.53 -23.08
N GLN A 342 14.54 -4.45 -24.28
CA GLN A 342 13.76 -4.30 -25.50
C GLN A 342 12.82 -5.47 -25.76
N THR A 343 13.16 -6.67 -25.29
CA THR A 343 12.34 -7.89 -25.42
C THR A 343 11.44 -8.14 -24.21
N MET A 344 11.97 -7.91 -23.00
CA MET A 344 11.30 -8.30 -21.75
C MET A 344 10.31 -7.24 -21.26
N HIS A 345 10.63 -5.95 -21.43
CA HIS A 345 9.75 -4.88 -20.98
C HIS A 345 8.36 -4.88 -21.66
N PRO A 346 8.26 -5.13 -22.99
CA PRO A 346 6.97 -5.32 -23.66
C PRO A 346 6.14 -6.50 -23.13
N VAL A 347 6.80 -7.59 -22.69
CA VAL A 347 6.11 -8.74 -22.10
C VAL A 347 5.48 -8.35 -20.77
N ALA A 348 6.27 -7.72 -19.88
CA ALA A 348 5.78 -7.23 -18.59
C ALA A 348 4.68 -6.15 -18.75
N ALA A 349 4.84 -5.24 -19.72
CA ALA A 349 3.84 -4.22 -20.01
C ALA A 349 2.51 -4.82 -20.49
N ARG A 350 2.56 -5.83 -21.37
CA ARG A 350 1.37 -6.53 -21.87
C ARG A 350 0.60 -7.23 -20.76
N ASP A 351 1.30 -7.80 -19.77
CA ASP A 351 0.65 -8.48 -18.64
C ASP A 351 -0.22 -7.50 -17.83
N VAL A 352 0.16 -6.22 -17.76
CA VAL A 352 -0.46 -5.27 -16.84
C VAL A 352 -1.31 -4.17 -17.50
N ASP A 353 -1.06 -3.81 -18.75
CA ASP A 353 -1.65 -2.64 -19.40
C ASP A 353 -3.18 -2.72 -19.46
N GLN A 354 -3.72 -3.73 -20.14
CA GLN A 354 -5.17 -3.88 -20.31
C GLN A 354 -5.88 -4.01 -18.96
N ALA A 355 -5.34 -4.82 -18.06
CA ALA A 355 -5.98 -5.08 -16.78
C ALA A 355 -5.95 -3.88 -15.84
N SER A 356 -4.89 -3.05 -15.88
CA SER A 356 -4.82 -1.80 -15.12
C SER A 356 -5.84 -0.79 -15.63
N ALA A 357 -5.93 -0.60 -16.95
CA ALA A 357 -6.93 0.27 -17.57
C ALA A 357 -8.37 -0.22 -17.32
N ALA A 358 -8.57 -1.53 -17.39
CA ALA A 358 -9.85 -2.17 -17.10
C ALA A 358 -10.27 -1.95 -15.65
N LEU A 359 -9.36 -2.06 -14.70
CA LEU A 359 -9.66 -1.82 -13.28
C LEU A 359 -10.15 -0.38 -13.06
N VAL A 360 -9.47 0.62 -13.61
CA VAL A 360 -9.90 2.03 -13.52
C VAL A 360 -11.28 2.21 -14.16
N THR A 361 -11.49 1.63 -15.34
CA THR A 361 -12.78 1.71 -16.07
C THR A 361 -13.91 1.03 -15.30
N ASP A 362 -13.70 -0.18 -14.77
CA ASP A 362 -14.71 -0.96 -14.04
C ASP A 362 -15.08 -0.28 -12.71
N LEU A 363 -14.08 0.22 -11.97
CA LEU A 363 -14.33 1.00 -10.76
C LEU A 363 -15.14 2.27 -11.05
N ARG A 364 -14.86 2.97 -12.15
CA ARG A 364 -15.62 4.15 -12.59
C ARG A 364 -17.06 3.77 -12.94
N GLN A 365 -17.27 2.72 -13.75
CA GLN A 365 -18.60 2.26 -14.15
C GLN A 365 -19.47 1.83 -12.97
N ARG A 366 -18.85 1.33 -11.89
CA ARG A 366 -19.53 0.91 -10.65
C ARG A 366 -19.72 2.04 -9.64
N GLY A 367 -19.21 3.25 -9.93
CA GLY A 367 -19.23 4.37 -8.98
C GLY A 367 -18.30 4.18 -7.77
N LEU A 368 -17.31 3.31 -7.89
CA LEU A 368 -16.33 3.03 -6.82
C LEU A 368 -15.05 3.85 -6.97
N LEU A 369 -14.75 4.39 -8.16
CA LEU A 369 -13.51 5.12 -8.41
C LEU A 369 -13.45 6.43 -7.60
N GLU A 370 -14.58 7.07 -7.35
CA GLU A 370 -14.63 8.33 -6.62
C GLU A 370 -14.05 8.23 -5.20
N ASP A 371 -14.24 7.08 -4.53
CA ASP A 371 -13.78 6.85 -3.18
C ASP A 371 -12.69 5.77 -3.06
N THR A 372 -12.15 5.32 -4.19
CA THR A 372 -11.06 4.34 -4.28
C THR A 372 -9.84 4.96 -4.94
N LEU A 373 -8.72 5.01 -4.23
CA LEU A 373 -7.44 5.43 -4.77
C LEU A 373 -6.74 4.22 -5.40
N VAL A 374 -6.46 4.30 -6.70
CA VAL A 374 -5.61 3.33 -7.42
C VAL A 374 -4.23 3.95 -7.60
N ILE A 375 -3.18 3.21 -7.24
CA ILE A 375 -1.77 3.60 -7.38
C ILE A 375 -1.06 2.54 -8.20
N TRP A 376 -0.29 2.93 -9.20
CA TRP A 376 0.55 2.05 -10.00
C TRP A 376 1.97 2.59 -10.06
N GLY A 377 2.96 1.76 -9.81
CA GLY A 377 4.38 2.13 -9.92
C GLY A 377 5.30 1.13 -9.27
N GLY A 378 6.60 1.38 -9.39
CA GLY A 378 7.67 0.59 -8.78
C GLY A 378 8.44 1.38 -7.72
N GLU A 379 9.55 0.80 -7.26
CA GLU A 379 10.34 1.29 -6.13
C GLU A 379 11.34 2.41 -6.49
N PHE A 380 11.79 2.49 -7.74
CA PHE A 380 12.67 3.53 -8.29
C PHE A 380 12.59 3.53 -9.83
N GLY A 381 13.41 4.32 -10.50
CA GLY A 381 13.50 4.40 -11.95
C GLY A 381 14.71 3.66 -12.53
N ARG A 382 14.95 3.92 -13.82
CA ARG A 382 16.07 3.34 -14.56
C ARG A 382 16.95 4.42 -15.16
N THR A 383 18.26 4.10 -15.28
CA THR A 383 19.25 5.02 -15.86
C THR A 383 18.96 5.29 -17.33
N VAL A 384 19.34 6.48 -17.80
CA VAL A 384 19.31 6.81 -19.23
C VAL A 384 20.41 6.13 -20.02
N TYR A 385 21.48 5.72 -19.36
CA TYR A 385 22.57 4.96 -19.95
C TYR A 385 22.36 3.46 -19.82
N ALA A 386 23.01 2.72 -20.71
CA ALA A 386 22.96 1.27 -20.69
C ALA A 386 23.83 0.67 -19.57
N GLN A 387 23.37 -0.44 -19.03
CA GLN A 387 24.25 -1.37 -18.34
C GLN A 387 24.93 -2.26 -19.37
N GLY A 388 26.28 -2.27 -19.37
CA GLY A 388 27.09 -2.93 -20.40
C GLY A 388 27.07 -2.16 -21.73
N GLU A 389 27.57 -2.82 -22.78
CA GLU A 389 27.61 -2.22 -24.13
C GLU A 389 26.26 -2.46 -24.84
N PRO A 390 25.52 -1.39 -25.21
CA PRO A 390 24.27 -1.53 -25.90
C PRO A 390 24.48 -1.97 -27.35
N THR A 391 23.59 -2.80 -27.83
CA THR A 391 23.47 -3.12 -29.26
C THR A 391 22.16 -2.56 -29.82
N ALA A 392 21.99 -2.59 -31.14
CA ALA A 392 20.75 -2.18 -31.77
C ALA A 392 19.55 -3.06 -31.37
N ALA A 393 19.82 -4.33 -31.04
CA ALA A 393 18.78 -5.34 -30.70
C ALA A 393 18.59 -5.52 -29.20
N GLU A 394 19.57 -5.12 -28.37
CA GLU A 394 19.55 -5.43 -26.96
C GLU A 394 20.24 -4.36 -26.13
N TYR A 395 19.63 -3.99 -25.03
CA TYR A 395 20.19 -3.15 -23.97
C TYR A 395 19.46 -3.43 -22.66
N GLY A 396 20.05 -3.00 -21.56
CA GLY A 396 19.42 -2.94 -20.24
C GLY A 396 19.76 -1.63 -19.56
N ARG A 397 19.11 -1.36 -18.45
CA ARG A 397 19.30 -0.14 -17.66
C ARG A 397 19.55 -0.49 -16.21
N ASP A 398 20.45 0.27 -15.60
CA ASP A 398 20.74 0.16 -14.17
C ASP A 398 19.68 0.89 -13.32
N HIS A 399 19.71 0.72 -12.01
CA HIS A 399 18.83 1.35 -11.06
C HIS A 399 19.05 2.87 -10.98
N HIS A 400 17.98 3.62 -10.83
CA HIS A 400 18.04 5.07 -10.71
C HIS A 400 17.06 5.65 -9.70
N PRO A 401 17.53 6.17 -8.53
CA PRO A 401 16.66 6.62 -7.46
C PRO A 401 16.19 8.07 -7.62
N ARG A 402 16.81 8.87 -8.49
CA ARG A 402 16.62 10.33 -8.55
C ARG A 402 15.40 10.77 -9.34
N CYS A 403 14.85 9.91 -10.20
CA CYS A 403 13.55 10.13 -10.81
C CYS A 403 12.94 8.81 -11.26
N PHE A 404 11.62 8.69 -11.11
CA PHE A 404 10.81 7.63 -11.66
C PHE A 404 9.36 8.08 -11.82
N SER A 405 8.59 7.30 -12.56
CA SER A 405 7.19 7.59 -12.81
C SER A 405 6.27 6.64 -12.08
N LEU A 406 5.18 7.19 -11.57
CA LEU A 406 4.00 6.43 -11.14
C LEU A 406 2.75 7.11 -11.68
N TRP A 407 1.61 6.44 -11.60
CA TRP A 407 0.33 7.10 -11.77
C TRP A 407 -0.66 6.74 -10.67
N MET A 408 -1.60 7.65 -10.46
CA MET A 408 -2.72 7.48 -9.54
C MET A 408 -4.04 7.78 -10.24
N ALA A 409 -5.13 7.14 -9.79
CA ALA A 409 -6.49 7.43 -10.27
C ALA A 409 -7.51 7.36 -9.14
N GLY A 410 -8.59 8.11 -9.25
CA GLY A 410 -9.69 8.09 -8.29
C GLY A 410 -9.35 8.63 -6.90
N GLY A 411 -10.24 8.42 -5.94
CA GLY A 411 -10.02 8.79 -4.53
C GLY A 411 -9.73 10.28 -4.30
N GLY A 412 -10.24 11.15 -5.16
CA GLY A 412 -10.01 12.61 -5.10
C GLY A 412 -8.72 13.10 -5.78
N VAL A 413 -8.00 12.23 -6.49
CA VAL A 413 -6.88 12.61 -7.36
C VAL A 413 -7.41 13.31 -8.61
N ARG A 414 -6.70 14.32 -9.10
CA ARG A 414 -7.04 15.04 -10.32
C ARG A 414 -6.64 14.22 -11.55
N GLY A 415 -7.61 13.68 -12.27
CA GLY A 415 -7.39 13.01 -13.55
C GLY A 415 -6.91 13.96 -14.66
N GLY A 416 -6.31 13.42 -15.73
CA GLY A 416 -5.77 14.16 -16.85
C GLY A 416 -4.61 15.10 -16.49
N HIS A 417 -3.92 14.84 -15.37
CA HIS A 417 -2.84 15.69 -14.89
C HIS A 417 -1.49 14.99 -14.96
N VAL A 418 -0.48 15.72 -15.44
CA VAL A 418 0.91 15.29 -15.38
C VAL A 418 1.65 16.17 -14.38
N HIS A 419 2.15 15.56 -13.30
CA HIS A 419 2.83 16.25 -12.21
C HIS A 419 4.34 16.08 -12.31
N GLY A 420 5.05 17.18 -12.13
CA GLY A 420 6.49 17.24 -12.10
C GLY A 420 7.17 17.10 -13.46
N THR A 421 8.42 17.50 -13.52
CA THR A 421 9.22 17.51 -14.73
C THR A 421 10.64 17.02 -14.44
N THR A 422 11.16 16.19 -15.32
CA THR A 422 12.55 15.72 -15.33
C THR A 422 13.36 16.45 -16.43
N ASP A 423 14.69 16.40 -16.34
CA ASP A 423 15.58 16.96 -17.34
C ASP A 423 15.46 16.22 -18.70
N ASP A 424 16.17 16.70 -19.71
CA ASP A 424 16.15 16.14 -21.07
C ASP A 424 16.63 14.68 -21.14
N TYR A 425 17.28 14.19 -20.07
CA TYR A 425 17.76 12.84 -19.93
C TYR A 425 16.82 11.94 -19.11
N ALA A 426 15.72 12.48 -18.56
CA ALA A 426 14.94 11.77 -17.54
C ALA A 426 15.81 11.20 -16.41
N TYR A 427 16.82 11.99 -16.00
CA TYR A 427 17.81 11.58 -15.02
C TYR A 427 17.72 12.38 -13.70
N ASN A 428 17.32 13.65 -13.78
CA ASN A 428 17.10 14.49 -12.61
C ASN A 428 15.72 15.11 -12.64
N VAL A 429 15.09 15.25 -11.48
CA VAL A 429 13.89 16.06 -11.33
C VAL A 429 14.28 17.54 -11.38
N VAL A 430 13.59 18.32 -12.22
CA VAL A 430 13.83 19.77 -12.38
C VAL A 430 12.70 20.63 -11.85
N ALA A 431 11.48 20.07 -11.71
CA ALA A 431 10.34 20.77 -11.13
C ALA A 431 9.44 19.80 -10.35
N ASP A 432 8.85 20.31 -9.26
CA ASP A 432 7.85 19.64 -8.43
C ASP A 432 8.26 18.22 -7.98
N PRO A 433 9.39 18.09 -7.25
CA PRO A 433 9.85 16.79 -6.78
C PRO A 433 8.87 16.18 -5.77
N VAL A 434 8.66 14.87 -5.88
CA VAL A 434 7.82 14.07 -4.97
C VAL A 434 8.67 12.94 -4.38
N HIS A 435 9.00 13.04 -3.12
CA HIS A 435 9.68 11.95 -2.42
C HIS A 435 8.69 10.83 -2.03
N VAL A 436 9.16 9.61 -1.80
CA VAL A 436 8.32 8.50 -1.33
C VAL A 436 7.52 8.88 -0.07
N HIS A 437 8.09 9.67 0.84
CA HIS A 437 7.37 10.15 2.02
C HIS A 437 6.26 11.16 1.68
N ASP A 438 6.41 11.95 0.61
CA ASP A 438 5.36 12.87 0.14
C ASP A 438 4.20 12.09 -0.50
N LEU A 439 4.51 10.99 -1.21
CA LEU A 439 3.49 10.04 -1.66
C LEU A 439 2.71 9.46 -0.48
N HIS A 440 3.40 9.01 0.57
CA HIS A 440 2.76 8.50 1.78
C HIS A 440 1.89 9.55 2.46
N ALA A 441 2.37 10.79 2.58
CA ALA A 441 1.61 11.92 3.14
C ALA A 441 0.36 12.19 2.30
N THR A 442 0.48 12.19 0.96
CA THR A 442 -0.63 12.37 0.02
C THR A 442 -1.68 11.27 0.17
N VAL A 443 -1.27 9.99 0.21
CA VAL A 443 -2.18 8.85 0.40
C VAL A 443 -2.93 8.98 1.73
N LEU A 444 -2.23 9.28 2.82
CA LEU A 444 -2.85 9.48 4.13
C LEU A 444 -3.80 10.67 4.13
N HIS A 445 -3.44 11.77 3.45
CA HIS A 445 -4.31 12.94 3.32
C HIS A 445 -5.62 12.61 2.59
N LEU A 446 -5.55 11.92 1.45
CA LEU A 446 -6.75 11.48 0.72
C LEU A 446 -7.65 10.59 1.57
N LEU A 447 -7.08 9.80 2.47
CA LEU A 447 -7.80 8.94 3.43
C LEU A 447 -8.25 9.67 4.71
N GLY A 448 -8.11 11.01 4.76
CA GLY A 448 -8.58 11.84 5.88
C GLY A 448 -7.62 11.92 7.05
N PHE A 449 -6.36 11.55 6.89
CA PHE A 449 -5.36 11.61 7.95
C PHE A 449 -4.34 12.72 7.71
N ASP A 450 -4.08 13.48 8.75
CA ASP A 450 -2.84 14.24 8.88
C ASP A 450 -1.72 13.23 9.21
N HIS A 451 -0.76 13.07 8.30
CA HIS A 451 0.32 12.10 8.42
C HIS A 451 1.22 12.35 9.64
N THR A 452 1.23 13.58 10.18
CA THR A 452 2.01 13.92 11.37
C THR A 452 1.29 13.54 12.67
N ARG A 453 -0.04 13.35 12.62
CA ARG A 453 -0.89 13.02 13.76
C ARG A 453 -1.27 11.54 13.83
N LEU A 454 -1.22 10.80 12.70
CA LEU A 454 -1.42 9.36 12.70
C LEU A 454 -0.16 8.67 13.23
N THR A 455 -0.11 8.46 14.53
CA THR A 455 1.05 7.91 15.22
C THR A 455 0.70 6.63 15.98
N TYR A 456 1.72 5.83 16.24
CA TYR A 456 1.65 4.68 17.13
C TYR A 456 2.85 4.68 18.06
N ARG A 457 2.57 4.57 19.38
CA ARG A 457 3.62 4.55 20.39
C ARG A 457 4.21 3.15 20.54
N ALA A 458 5.48 3.01 20.22
CA ALA A 458 6.26 1.79 20.42
C ALA A 458 7.64 2.16 20.96
N GLU A 459 8.24 1.29 21.74
CA GLU A 459 9.61 1.48 22.26
C GLU A 459 9.89 2.87 22.86
N GLY A 460 8.87 3.45 23.51
CA GLY A 460 8.98 4.74 24.19
C GLY A 460 8.83 5.99 23.32
N ARG A 461 8.68 5.86 21.99
CA ARG A 461 8.47 7.00 21.07
C ARG A 461 7.21 6.83 20.20
N ASP A 462 6.73 7.91 19.64
CA ASP A 462 5.64 7.91 18.69
C ASP A 462 6.21 7.76 17.27
N PHE A 463 5.80 6.70 16.58
CA PHE A 463 6.15 6.43 15.19
C PHE A 463 5.02 6.86 14.27
N ARG A 464 5.37 7.22 13.05
CA ARG A 464 4.46 7.50 11.94
C ARG A 464 5.01 6.91 10.63
N LEU A 465 4.14 6.69 9.63
CA LEU A 465 4.54 6.14 8.33
C LEU A 465 5.60 7.00 7.63
N THR A 466 5.45 8.32 7.70
CA THR A 466 6.35 9.27 7.04
C THR A 466 7.64 9.57 7.83
N ASP A 467 7.87 8.87 8.94
CA ASP A 467 8.96 9.13 9.88
C ASP A 467 9.04 10.63 10.25
N VAL A 468 10.14 11.31 9.96
CA VAL A 468 10.32 12.76 10.19
C VAL A 468 10.11 13.60 8.94
N ALA A 469 9.79 12.98 7.81
CA ALA A 469 9.65 13.58 6.50
C ALA A 469 8.17 13.65 6.04
N GLY A 470 7.96 13.92 4.75
CA GLY A 470 6.65 14.07 4.09
C GLY A 470 6.13 15.52 4.13
N ARG A 471 5.51 15.95 3.05
CA ARG A 471 4.92 17.30 2.87
C ARG A 471 3.50 17.19 2.34
#